data_901c9b4cf08c9cafc7dfca3789c99c52
#
_entry.id   901c9b4cf08c9cafc7dfca3789c99c52
#
_cell.length_a   1.000
_cell.length_b   1.000
_cell.length_c   1.000
_cell.angle_alpha   90.00
_cell.angle_beta   90.00
_cell.angle_gamma   90.00
#
_symmetry.space_group_name_H-M   'P 1'
#
loop_
_entity.id
_entity.type
_entity.pdbx_description
1 polymer ?
#
loop_
_entity_poly.entity_id
_entity_poly.type
_entity_poly.pdbx_seq_one_letter_code
_entity_poly.pdbx_strand_id
1 'polypeptide(L)'
;VHADDIQQHRVDEIFIDVTHYYKQYCDNPIEFAAKIRAEIEQETQLNCHIGIGPNMLLSKLALDNESYQHDQLIGVLNYSDIRDKVWPIHPLHKVWGINDRLEKELNELGLYTVGDLARYPVNKLTQLYGTMGKELNLISNGIDTNIVRETHSIYNPDIKCEVALEKQYQYYEMKEIILQQVERLTKQLRSRNLLVKTIAFSLKSNANTISKSYTLKDGTNITMDIFRVIWSFTEQLCDKHEKYSALSISLTQLVPERARELNLFIDTFERERDEALVLLTNEMSVNNTYSRQEESNHHLVNHK
;
A
#
# COMPACT_ATOMS: atom_id res chain seq x y z
N VAL A 1 20.28 8.92 -13.98
CA VAL A 1 18.93 9.32 -13.53
C VAL A 1 19.03 9.80 -12.10
N HIS A 2 18.52 10.99 -11.77
CA HIS A 2 18.49 11.48 -10.39
C HIS A 2 17.49 10.70 -9.56
N ALA A 3 17.82 10.38 -8.31
CA ALA A 3 16.96 9.60 -7.40
C ALA A 3 15.57 10.23 -7.19
N ASP A 4 15.47 11.54 -7.35
CA ASP A 4 14.23 12.29 -7.16
C ASP A 4 13.17 12.05 -8.27
N ASP A 5 13.57 11.46 -9.40
CA ASP A 5 12.70 11.18 -10.54
C ASP A 5 12.26 9.71 -10.58
N ILE A 6 12.49 8.97 -9.50
CA ILE A 6 12.18 7.55 -9.38
C ILE A 6 11.20 7.34 -8.25
N GLN A 7 10.11 6.63 -8.53
CA GLN A 7 9.14 6.19 -7.54
C GLN A 7 9.00 4.68 -7.58
N GLN A 8 9.31 4.01 -6.47
CA GLN A 8 9.04 2.58 -6.33
C GLN A 8 7.53 2.35 -6.25
N HIS A 9 7.03 1.44 -7.09
CA HIS A 9 5.62 1.04 -7.10
C HIS A 9 5.42 -0.31 -6.40
N ARG A 10 6.23 -1.31 -6.77
CA ARG A 10 6.26 -2.65 -6.17
C ARG A 10 7.71 -3.05 -5.88
N VAL A 11 7.90 -4.25 -5.40
CA VAL A 11 9.26 -4.80 -5.17
C VAL A 11 10.05 -4.86 -6.48
N ASP A 12 9.36 -5.12 -7.59
CA ASP A 12 9.87 -5.36 -8.94
C ASP A 12 9.45 -4.30 -9.97
N GLU A 13 8.77 -3.24 -9.55
CA GLU A 13 8.29 -2.20 -10.46
C GLU A 13 8.65 -0.79 -9.93
N ILE A 14 9.11 0.06 -10.84
CA ILE A 14 9.39 1.47 -10.58
C ILE A 14 8.80 2.36 -11.67
N PHE A 15 8.42 3.58 -11.31
CA PHE A 15 8.16 4.67 -12.25
C PHE A 15 9.34 5.61 -12.31
N ILE A 16 9.66 6.08 -13.50
CA ILE A 16 10.73 7.06 -13.74
C ILE A 16 10.15 8.17 -14.60
N ASP A 17 10.21 9.41 -14.11
CA ASP A 17 9.92 10.58 -14.95
C ASP A 17 11.19 10.97 -15.70
N VAL A 18 11.15 10.78 -17.02
CA VAL A 18 12.27 11.04 -17.91
C VAL A 18 12.06 12.30 -18.77
N THR A 19 10.98 13.05 -18.54
CA THR A 19 10.53 14.17 -19.39
C THR A 19 11.65 15.19 -19.66
N HIS A 20 12.45 15.51 -18.65
CA HIS A 20 13.51 16.49 -18.74
C HIS A 20 14.89 15.91 -19.08
N TYR A 21 15.03 14.58 -19.11
CA TYR A 21 16.33 13.93 -19.19
C TYR A 21 16.57 13.20 -20.51
N TYR A 22 15.57 12.53 -21.08
CA TYR A 22 15.79 11.64 -22.22
C TYR A 22 16.45 12.36 -23.41
N LYS A 23 16.08 13.63 -23.67
CA LYS A 23 16.63 14.45 -24.77
C LYS A 23 18.11 14.74 -24.65
N GLN A 24 18.70 14.60 -23.45
CA GLN A 24 20.15 14.75 -23.25
C GLN A 24 20.93 13.52 -23.70
N TYR A 25 20.25 12.38 -23.85
CA TYR A 25 20.87 11.09 -24.14
C TYR A 25 20.40 10.48 -25.47
N CYS A 26 19.19 10.80 -25.93
CA CYS A 26 18.58 10.21 -27.10
C CYS A 26 17.57 11.16 -27.74
N ASP A 27 17.27 10.94 -29.02
CA ASP A 27 16.31 11.75 -29.77
C ASP A 27 14.85 11.38 -29.43
N ASN A 28 14.61 10.16 -28.94
CA ASN A 28 13.25 9.72 -28.60
C ASN A 28 13.21 8.86 -27.30
N PRO A 29 12.06 8.79 -26.64
CA PRO A 29 11.91 8.03 -25.39
C PRO A 29 12.13 6.51 -25.54
N ILE A 30 11.88 5.95 -26.72
CA ILE A 30 12.03 4.49 -26.96
C ILE A 30 13.51 4.12 -26.94
N GLU A 31 14.37 4.91 -27.60
CA GLU A 31 15.81 4.69 -27.57
C GLU A 31 16.38 4.84 -26.15
N PHE A 32 15.85 5.81 -25.40
CA PHE A 32 16.25 5.99 -24.00
C PHE A 32 15.84 4.78 -23.16
N ALA A 33 14.63 4.28 -23.30
CA ALA A 33 14.16 3.07 -22.63
C ALA A 33 14.99 1.84 -23.01
N ALA A 34 15.35 1.69 -24.28
CA ALA A 34 16.20 0.59 -24.74
C ALA A 34 17.60 0.63 -24.10
N LYS A 35 18.19 1.82 -23.91
CA LYS A 35 19.46 1.99 -23.23
C LYS A 35 19.34 1.60 -21.74
N ILE A 36 18.32 2.11 -21.03
CA ILE A 36 18.08 1.75 -19.62
C ILE A 36 17.92 0.23 -19.49
N ARG A 37 17.14 -0.39 -20.37
CA ARG A 37 16.93 -1.84 -20.36
C ARG A 37 18.25 -2.59 -20.54
N ALA A 38 19.07 -2.19 -21.52
CA ALA A 38 20.35 -2.82 -21.78
C ALA A 38 21.33 -2.69 -20.58
N GLU A 39 21.37 -1.53 -19.93
CA GLU A 39 22.17 -1.31 -18.72
C GLU A 39 21.69 -2.21 -17.56
N ILE A 40 20.38 -2.31 -17.33
CA ILE A 40 19.82 -3.19 -16.30
C ILE A 40 20.18 -4.65 -16.60
N GLU A 41 20.01 -5.11 -17.85
CA GLU A 41 20.34 -6.48 -18.26
C GLU A 41 21.83 -6.77 -18.10
N GLN A 42 22.70 -5.83 -18.44
CA GLN A 42 24.15 -5.98 -18.28
C GLN A 42 24.57 -6.06 -16.82
N GLU A 43 24.01 -5.20 -15.94
CA GLU A 43 24.40 -5.13 -14.54
C GLU A 43 23.79 -6.24 -13.68
N THR A 44 22.55 -6.65 -13.98
CA THR A 44 21.79 -7.56 -13.14
C THR A 44 21.52 -8.93 -13.75
N GLN A 45 21.72 -9.07 -15.06
CA GLN A 45 21.35 -10.26 -15.85
C GLN A 45 19.82 -10.53 -15.83
N LEU A 46 19.02 -9.55 -15.49
CA LEU A 46 17.56 -9.63 -15.46
C LEU A 46 16.97 -8.94 -16.69
N ASN A 47 16.09 -9.64 -17.39
CA ASN A 47 15.26 -9.01 -18.42
C ASN A 47 14.15 -8.20 -17.76
N CYS A 48 14.01 -6.96 -18.16
CA CYS A 48 12.92 -6.12 -17.74
C CYS A 48 12.03 -5.68 -18.90
N HIS A 49 10.76 -5.45 -18.61
CA HIS A 49 9.79 -4.85 -19.51
C HIS A 49 9.67 -3.37 -19.19
N ILE A 50 9.45 -2.54 -20.23
CA ILE A 50 9.29 -1.10 -20.04
C ILE A 50 7.99 -0.65 -20.71
N GLY A 51 7.19 0.13 -19.98
CA GLY A 51 6.03 0.84 -20.51
C GLY A 51 6.31 2.33 -20.58
N ILE A 52 6.04 2.96 -21.71
CA ILE A 52 6.19 4.40 -21.93
C ILE A 52 4.82 5.03 -22.13
N GLY A 53 4.55 6.10 -21.41
CA GLY A 53 3.31 6.87 -21.53
C GLY A 53 3.46 8.30 -21.04
N PRO A 54 2.53 9.20 -21.38
CA PRO A 54 2.55 10.59 -20.95
C PRO A 54 2.18 10.78 -19.47
N ASN A 55 1.73 9.74 -18.78
CA ASN A 55 1.43 9.69 -17.35
C ASN A 55 1.65 8.28 -16.79
N MET A 56 1.58 8.13 -15.46
CA MET A 56 1.82 6.86 -14.80
C MET A 56 0.83 5.77 -15.22
N LEU A 57 -0.44 6.10 -15.40
CA LEU A 57 -1.47 5.16 -15.84
C LEU A 57 -1.17 4.60 -17.22
N LEU A 58 -0.93 5.46 -18.22
CA LEU A 58 -0.67 5.01 -19.58
C LEU A 58 0.67 4.28 -19.71
N SER A 59 1.69 4.67 -18.94
CA SER A 59 2.94 3.90 -18.89
C SER A 59 2.74 2.51 -18.27
N LYS A 60 1.93 2.39 -17.22
CA LYS A 60 1.60 1.09 -16.63
C LYS A 60 0.77 0.21 -17.56
N LEU A 61 -0.23 0.78 -18.24
CA LEU A 61 -1.01 0.05 -19.24
C LEU A 61 -0.15 -0.38 -20.43
N ALA A 62 0.80 0.46 -20.86
CA ALA A 62 1.77 0.10 -21.88
C ALA A 62 2.68 -1.06 -21.44
N LEU A 63 3.13 -1.05 -20.17
CA LEU A 63 3.89 -2.15 -19.61
C LEU A 63 3.07 -3.44 -19.63
N ASP A 64 1.85 -3.42 -19.09
CA ASP A 64 1.05 -4.62 -18.86
C ASP A 64 0.43 -5.21 -20.14
N ASN A 65 0.13 -4.39 -21.13
CA ASN A 65 -0.64 -4.82 -22.31
C ASN A 65 0.13 -4.78 -23.63
N GLU A 66 1.12 -3.87 -23.77
CA GLU A 66 1.83 -3.68 -25.05
C GLU A 66 3.25 -4.27 -25.04
N SER A 67 3.99 -4.17 -23.90
CA SER A 67 5.41 -4.54 -23.87
C SER A 67 5.68 -5.99 -24.28
N TYR A 68 4.76 -6.90 -23.95
CA TYR A 68 4.85 -8.33 -24.28
C TYR A 68 4.63 -8.64 -25.75
N GLN A 69 4.12 -7.68 -26.53
CA GLN A 69 3.84 -7.84 -27.96
C GLN A 69 5.03 -7.43 -28.84
N HIS A 70 6.08 -6.87 -28.25
CA HIS A 70 7.26 -6.36 -28.94
C HIS A 70 8.53 -7.14 -28.55
N ASP A 71 9.36 -7.48 -29.50
CA ASP A 71 10.64 -8.18 -29.27
C ASP A 71 11.58 -7.41 -28.35
N GLN A 72 11.48 -6.07 -28.36
CA GLN A 72 12.26 -5.20 -27.49
C GLN A 72 11.72 -5.11 -26.06
N LEU A 73 10.57 -5.74 -25.75
CA LEU A 73 9.91 -5.67 -24.44
C LEU A 73 9.59 -4.24 -23.98
N ILE A 74 9.36 -3.35 -24.95
CA ILE A 74 9.03 -1.95 -24.71
C ILE A 74 7.66 -1.67 -25.33
N GLY A 75 6.68 -1.34 -24.49
CA GLY A 75 5.34 -0.90 -24.88
C GLY A 75 5.22 0.61 -24.85
N VAL A 76 4.43 1.17 -25.76
CA VAL A 76 4.17 2.63 -25.82
C VAL A 76 2.69 2.88 -25.95
N LEU A 77 2.14 3.75 -25.11
CA LEU A 77 0.78 4.26 -25.21
C LEU A 77 0.76 5.79 -25.10
N ASN A 78 0.08 6.42 -26.04
CA ASN A 78 -0.18 7.86 -26.03
C ASN A 78 -1.69 8.13 -25.92
N TYR A 79 -2.07 9.38 -25.74
CA TYR A 79 -3.48 9.77 -25.73
C TYR A 79 -4.23 9.44 -27.03
N SER A 80 -3.54 9.41 -28.17
CA SER A 80 -4.11 9.00 -29.46
C SER A 80 -4.51 7.52 -29.50
N ASP A 81 -3.87 6.68 -28.68
CA ASP A 81 -4.03 5.23 -28.71
C ASP A 81 -5.20 4.75 -27.82
N ILE A 82 -5.80 5.66 -27.04
CA ILE A 82 -6.82 5.31 -26.04
C ILE A 82 -7.99 4.54 -26.64
N ARG A 83 -8.54 5.02 -27.76
CA ARG A 83 -9.70 4.38 -28.39
C ARG A 83 -9.39 3.01 -28.97
N ASP A 84 -8.22 2.87 -29.57
CA ASP A 84 -7.87 1.68 -30.34
C ASP A 84 -7.17 0.62 -29.49
N LYS A 85 -6.44 1.01 -28.42
CA LYS A 85 -5.67 0.09 -27.61
C LYS A 85 -6.14 -0.01 -26.18
N VAL A 86 -6.61 1.08 -25.53
CA VAL A 86 -7.01 1.07 -24.13
C VAL A 86 -8.48 0.66 -23.98
N TRP A 87 -9.39 1.21 -24.78
CA TRP A 87 -10.82 0.88 -24.69
C TRP A 87 -11.16 -0.59 -24.93
N PRO A 88 -10.45 -1.35 -25.80
CA PRO A 88 -10.69 -2.79 -25.96
C PRO A 88 -10.23 -3.64 -24.78
N ILE A 89 -9.46 -3.12 -23.82
CA ILE A 89 -8.94 -3.91 -22.70
C ILE A 89 -10.08 -4.57 -21.94
N HIS A 90 -9.99 -5.88 -21.79
CA HIS A 90 -10.83 -6.74 -20.99
C HIS A 90 -10.04 -7.99 -20.55
N PRO A 91 -10.37 -8.62 -19.45
CA PRO A 91 -11.26 -8.18 -18.38
C PRO A 91 -10.77 -6.92 -17.68
N LEU A 92 -11.67 -6.20 -16.99
CA LEU A 92 -11.38 -4.89 -16.41
C LEU A 92 -10.30 -4.90 -15.32
N HIS A 93 -10.07 -6.03 -14.63
CA HIS A 93 -8.99 -6.15 -13.64
C HIS A 93 -7.58 -6.05 -14.22
N LYS A 94 -7.43 -6.12 -15.56
CA LYS A 94 -6.16 -5.81 -16.24
C LYS A 94 -5.82 -4.33 -16.23
N VAL A 95 -6.77 -3.49 -15.83
CA VAL A 95 -6.56 -2.05 -15.71
C VAL A 95 -6.13 -1.73 -14.29
N TRP A 96 -5.03 -1.04 -14.17
CA TRP A 96 -4.52 -0.58 -12.88
C TRP A 96 -5.59 0.20 -12.10
N GLY A 97 -5.84 -0.22 -10.86
CA GLY A 97 -6.87 0.35 -10.00
C GLY A 97 -8.20 -0.40 -9.96
N ILE A 98 -8.42 -1.37 -10.85
CA ILE A 98 -9.61 -2.23 -10.85
C ILE A 98 -9.23 -3.63 -10.37
N ASN A 99 -9.77 -4.04 -9.23
CA ASN A 99 -9.60 -5.41 -8.71
C ASN A 99 -10.75 -6.32 -9.13
N ASP A 100 -10.61 -7.63 -8.92
CA ASP A 100 -11.62 -8.65 -9.28
C ASP A 100 -12.99 -8.39 -8.69
N ARG A 101 -13.06 -7.80 -7.50
CA ARG A 101 -14.34 -7.47 -6.86
C ARG A 101 -15.04 -6.33 -7.59
N LEU A 102 -14.31 -5.24 -7.84
CA LEU A 102 -14.85 -4.09 -8.56
C LEU A 102 -15.24 -4.46 -10.00
N GLU A 103 -14.44 -5.29 -10.66
CA GLU A 103 -14.78 -5.82 -11.98
C GLU A 103 -16.12 -6.55 -11.97
N LYS A 104 -16.37 -7.43 -11.00
CA LYS A 104 -17.66 -8.13 -10.89
C LYS A 104 -18.82 -7.17 -10.74
N GLU A 105 -18.68 -6.16 -9.87
CA GLU A 105 -19.68 -5.12 -9.66
C GLU A 105 -19.93 -4.30 -10.96
N LEU A 106 -18.87 -3.97 -11.72
CA LEU A 106 -18.99 -3.29 -13.01
C LEU A 106 -19.64 -4.18 -14.09
N ASN A 107 -19.30 -5.48 -14.12
CA ASN A 107 -19.89 -6.45 -15.03
C ASN A 107 -21.39 -6.63 -14.79
N GLU A 108 -21.86 -6.55 -13.54
CA GLU A 108 -23.31 -6.56 -13.20
C GLU A 108 -24.04 -5.34 -13.79
N LEU A 109 -23.34 -4.23 -14.03
CA LEU A 109 -23.86 -3.05 -14.73
C LEU A 109 -23.77 -3.16 -16.25
N GLY A 110 -23.25 -4.28 -16.79
CA GLY A 110 -23.03 -4.48 -18.21
C GLY A 110 -21.76 -3.81 -18.76
N LEU A 111 -20.81 -3.45 -17.90
CA LEU A 111 -19.55 -2.83 -18.26
C LEU A 111 -18.43 -3.88 -18.26
N TYR A 112 -18.02 -4.31 -19.43
CA TYR A 112 -17.04 -5.40 -19.60
C TYR A 112 -15.69 -4.92 -20.11
N THR A 113 -15.65 -3.77 -20.81
CA THR A 113 -14.46 -3.19 -21.38
C THR A 113 -14.19 -1.80 -20.82
N VAL A 114 -12.96 -1.33 -20.95
CA VAL A 114 -12.61 0.05 -20.59
C VAL A 114 -13.43 1.04 -21.41
N GLY A 115 -13.71 0.73 -22.67
CA GLY A 115 -14.55 1.56 -23.52
C GLY A 115 -16.01 1.62 -23.07
N ASP A 116 -16.55 0.57 -22.47
CA ASP A 116 -17.88 0.63 -21.86
C ASP A 116 -17.88 1.56 -20.66
N LEU A 117 -16.86 1.44 -19.81
CA LEU A 117 -16.67 2.31 -18.66
C LEU A 117 -16.47 3.79 -19.06
N ALA A 118 -15.70 4.07 -20.12
CA ALA A 118 -15.46 5.41 -20.63
C ALA A 118 -16.73 6.08 -21.15
N ARG A 119 -17.63 5.29 -21.75
CA ARG A 119 -18.93 5.77 -22.29
C ARG A 119 -20.04 5.83 -21.26
N TYR A 120 -19.84 5.20 -20.10
CA TYR A 120 -20.86 5.20 -19.07
C TYR A 120 -20.97 6.58 -18.40
N PRO A 121 -22.20 7.08 -18.13
CA PRO A 121 -22.37 8.43 -17.57
C PRO A 121 -21.67 8.60 -16.23
N VAL A 122 -20.76 9.56 -16.15
CA VAL A 122 -19.94 9.82 -14.93
C VAL A 122 -20.80 10.12 -13.69
N ASN A 123 -21.94 10.80 -13.87
CA ASN A 123 -22.88 11.08 -12.78
C ASN A 123 -23.45 9.80 -12.17
N LYS A 124 -23.72 8.78 -12.98
CA LYS A 124 -24.17 7.46 -12.51
C LYS A 124 -23.06 6.71 -11.79
N LEU A 125 -21.83 6.71 -12.34
CA LEU A 125 -20.67 6.13 -11.64
C LEU A 125 -20.45 6.82 -10.29
N THR A 126 -20.55 8.15 -10.26
CA THR A 126 -20.37 8.93 -9.02
C THR A 126 -21.48 8.62 -7.99
N GLN A 127 -22.70 8.40 -8.46
CA GLN A 127 -23.81 8.02 -7.58
C GLN A 127 -23.64 6.63 -6.97
N LEU A 128 -23.08 5.67 -7.72
CA LEU A 128 -22.85 4.30 -7.26
C LEU A 128 -21.57 4.15 -6.42
N TYR A 129 -20.50 4.83 -6.82
CA TYR A 129 -19.15 4.61 -6.27
C TYR A 129 -18.53 5.87 -5.64
N GLY A 130 -19.24 6.98 -5.55
CA GLY A 130 -18.72 8.22 -4.97
C GLY A 130 -17.54 8.79 -5.77
N THR A 131 -16.46 9.15 -5.06
CA THR A 131 -15.21 9.66 -5.66
C THR A 131 -14.55 8.64 -6.58
N MET A 132 -14.61 7.35 -6.24
CA MET A 132 -14.08 6.27 -7.08
C MET A 132 -14.76 6.24 -8.45
N GLY A 133 -16.06 6.57 -8.54
CA GLY A 133 -16.75 6.64 -9.83
C GLY A 133 -16.20 7.71 -10.77
N LYS A 134 -15.74 8.84 -10.23
CA LYS A 134 -15.04 9.88 -11.00
C LYS A 134 -13.66 9.40 -11.45
N GLU A 135 -12.93 8.73 -10.57
CA GLU A 135 -11.62 8.17 -10.87
C GLU A 135 -11.70 7.10 -11.96
N LEU A 136 -12.69 6.21 -11.90
CA LEU A 136 -12.94 5.22 -12.95
C LEU A 136 -13.18 5.85 -14.33
N ASN A 137 -13.92 6.96 -14.36
CA ASN A 137 -14.12 7.70 -15.61
C ASN A 137 -12.83 8.34 -16.12
N LEU A 138 -12.01 8.92 -15.24
CA LEU A 138 -10.69 9.47 -15.61
C LEU A 138 -9.77 8.37 -16.14
N ILE A 139 -9.62 7.28 -15.41
CA ILE A 139 -8.81 6.12 -15.78
C ILE A 139 -9.21 5.57 -17.15
N SER A 140 -10.52 5.41 -17.41
CA SER A 140 -11.01 4.89 -18.69
C SER A 140 -10.76 5.82 -19.87
N ASN A 141 -10.49 7.10 -19.61
CA ASN A 141 -10.10 8.08 -20.61
C ASN A 141 -8.58 8.35 -20.62
N GLY A 142 -7.79 7.54 -19.93
CA GLY A 142 -6.32 7.66 -19.89
C GLY A 142 -5.82 8.88 -19.13
N ILE A 143 -6.66 9.47 -18.28
CA ILE A 143 -6.32 10.67 -17.51
C ILE A 143 -5.84 10.22 -16.13
N ASP A 144 -4.63 10.63 -15.79
CA ASP A 144 -4.01 10.45 -14.49
C ASP A 144 -3.35 11.76 -14.07
N THR A 145 -3.66 12.22 -12.88
CA THR A 145 -3.11 13.46 -12.32
C THR A 145 -1.97 13.21 -11.32
N ASN A 146 -1.60 11.95 -11.12
CA ASN A 146 -0.48 11.61 -10.25
C ASN A 146 0.84 12.00 -10.89
N ILE A 147 1.76 12.50 -10.07
CA ILE A 147 3.11 12.89 -10.48
C ILE A 147 4.08 11.89 -9.84
N VAL A 148 5.05 11.42 -10.62
CA VAL A 148 6.19 10.66 -10.08
C VAL A 148 6.88 11.55 -9.04
N ARG A 149 7.06 11.08 -7.81
CA ARG A 149 7.54 11.78 -6.59
C ARG A 149 6.44 12.28 -5.64
N GLU A 150 5.26 12.66 -6.13
CA GLU A 150 4.17 12.90 -5.22
C GLU A 150 3.61 11.55 -4.79
N THR A 151 3.92 11.15 -3.59
CA THR A 151 3.27 10.04 -2.90
C THR A 151 1.81 10.42 -2.61
N HIS A 152 1.06 10.80 -3.65
CA HIS A 152 -0.39 10.85 -3.56
C HIS A 152 -0.89 9.42 -3.64
N SER A 153 -1.24 8.96 -2.52
CA SER A 153 -1.66 7.67 -2.10
C SER A 153 -2.99 7.23 -2.72
N ILE A 154 -2.99 6.89 -4.00
CA ILE A 154 -3.94 5.86 -4.45
C ILE A 154 -3.38 4.47 -4.07
N TYR A 155 -2.09 4.37 -3.80
CA TYR A 155 -1.40 3.17 -3.31
C TYR A 155 -0.42 3.46 -2.18
N ASN A 156 -0.92 4.03 -1.08
CA ASN A 156 -0.31 3.68 0.19
C ASN A 156 -0.82 2.28 0.52
N PRO A 157 0.02 1.24 0.40
CA PRO A 157 -0.43 -0.09 0.74
C PRO A 157 -0.86 -0.04 2.20
N ASP A 158 -2.15 -0.27 2.43
CA ASP A 158 -2.66 -0.45 3.77
C ASP A 158 -1.73 -1.40 4.50
N ILE A 159 -1.27 -1.01 5.67
CA ILE A 159 -0.51 -1.93 6.52
C ILE A 159 -1.53 -2.75 7.28
N LYS A 160 -1.64 -4.01 6.91
CA LYS A 160 -2.61 -4.95 7.51
C LYS A 160 -1.89 -6.07 8.23
N CYS A 161 -2.52 -6.50 9.30
CA CYS A 161 -2.19 -7.73 9.98
C CYS A 161 -3.48 -8.52 10.18
N GLU A 162 -3.53 -9.71 9.61
CA GLU A 162 -4.61 -10.68 9.85
C GLU A 162 -3.97 -11.90 10.50
N VAL A 163 -4.41 -12.20 11.71
CA VAL A 163 -3.89 -13.30 12.50
C VAL A 163 -5.03 -14.27 12.82
N ALA A 164 -4.99 -15.45 12.22
CA ALA A 164 -5.74 -16.58 12.73
C ALA A 164 -5.02 -17.06 13.99
N LEU A 165 -5.70 -17.05 15.11
CA LEU A 165 -5.09 -17.43 16.38
C LEU A 165 -5.01 -18.96 16.47
N GLU A 166 -3.88 -19.49 16.92
CA GLU A 166 -3.64 -20.95 17.01
C GLU A 166 -4.66 -21.67 17.88
N LYS A 167 -5.22 -20.99 18.86
CA LYS A 167 -6.30 -21.44 19.74
C LYS A 167 -7.27 -20.30 19.99
N GLN A 168 -8.38 -20.59 20.63
CA GLN A 168 -9.29 -19.56 21.11
C GLN A 168 -8.72 -18.93 22.41
N TYR A 169 -8.61 -17.61 22.42
CA TYR A 169 -8.11 -16.83 23.53
C TYR A 169 -9.25 -16.16 24.30
N GLN A 170 -9.10 -16.07 25.60
CA GLN A 170 -9.99 -15.30 26.45
C GLN A 170 -9.79 -13.79 26.24
N TYR A 171 -10.81 -13.00 26.54
CA TYR A 171 -10.77 -11.54 26.41
C TYR A 171 -9.50 -10.91 27.01
N TYR A 172 -9.10 -11.30 28.23
CA TYR A 172 -7.94 -10.72 28.91
C TYR A 172 -6.59 -11.07 28.25
N GLU A 173 -6.51 -12.22 27.57
CA GLU A 173 -5.31 -12.63 26.81
C GLU A 173 -5.16 -11.80 25.51
N MET A 174 -6.26 -11.27 24.97
CA MET A 174 -6.25 -10.47 23.74
C MET A 174 -5.45 -9.18 23.88
N LYS A 175 -5.30 -8.65 25.11
CA LYS A 175 -4.55 -7.41 25.34
C LYS A 175 -3.10 -7.53 24.89
N GLU A 176 -2.44 -8.61 25.27
CA GLU A 176 -1.05 -8.88 24.89
C GLU A 176 -0.91 -9.16 23.40
N ILE A 177 -1.82 -9.95 22.82
CA ILE A 177 -1.82 -10.29 21.39
C ILE A 177 -2.02 -9.02 20.55
N ILE A 178 -2.97 -8.16 20.90
CA ILE A 178 -3.20 -6.89 20.20
C ILE A 178 -1.94 -6.02 20.29
N LEU A 179 -1.34 -5.89 21.47
CA LEU A 179 -0.13 -5.07 21.66
C LEU A 179 1.01 -5.55 20.78
N GLN A 180 1.28 -6.85 20.74
CA GLN A 180 2.34 -7.45 19.91
C GLN A 180 2.09 -7.18 18.41
N GLN A 181 0.85 -7.30 17.94
CA GLN A 181 0.55 -7.03 16.53
C GLN A 181 0.65 -5.54 16.19
N VAL A 182 0.18 -4.67 17.08
CA VAL A 182 0.33 -3.21 16.92
C VAL A 182 1.80 -2.81 16.89
N GLU A 183 2.63 -3.37 17.74
CA GLU A 183 4.08 -3.13 17.74
C GLU A 183 4.74 -3.52 16.41
N ARG A 184 4.37 -4.69 15.88
CA ARG A 184 4.84 -5.15 14.56
C ARG A 184 4.44 -4.19 13.43
N LEU A 185 3.18 -3.71 13.44
CA LEU A 185 2.65 -2.81 12.43
C LEU A 185 3.30 -1.41 12.54
N THR A 186 3.47 -0.88 13.75
CA THR A 186 4.11 0.41 13.96
C THR A 186 5.59 0.41 13.63
N LYS A 187 6.28 -0.72 13.80
CA LYS A 187 7.64 -0.90 13.32
C LYS A 187 7.72 -0.77 11.78
N GLN A 188 6.73 -1.30 11.06
CA GLN A 188 6.63 -1.13 9.61
C GLN A 188 6.31 0.33 9.21
N LEU A 189 5.44 1.03 9.96
CA LEU A 189 5.19 2.46 9.73
C LEU A 189 6.48 3.28 9.88
N ARG A 190 7.18 3.10 10.99
CA ARG A 190 8.44 3.83 11.27
C ARG A 190 9.53 3.52 10.25
N SER A 191 9.71 2.26 9.85
CA SER A 191 10.72 1.90 8.84
C SER A 191 10.47 2.52 7.46
N ARG A 192 9.21 2.97 7.21
CA ARG A 192 8.81 3.64 5.97
C ARG A 192 8.60 5.15 6.13
N ASN A 193 8.89 5.72 7.30
CA ASN A 193 8.62 7.12 7.66
C ASN A 193 7.17 7.53 7.39
N LEU A 194 6.21 6.69 7.82
CA LEU A 194 4.79 6.90 7.62
C LEU A 194 4.05 7.09 8.96
N LEU A 195 2.99 7.90 8.91
CA LEU A 195 1.99 8.05 9.96
C LEU A 195 0.67 7.46 9.48
N VAL A 196 -0.07 6.80 10.38
CA VAL A 196 -1.43 6.32 10.09
C VAL A 196 -2.46 7.35 10.55
N LYS A 197 -3.48 7.58 9.73
CA LYS A 197 -4.66 8.38 10.11
C LYS A 197 -5.87 7.52 10.44
N THR A 198 -6.10 6.41 9.75
CA THR A 198 -7.27 5.57 9.99
C THR A 198 -6.85 4.19 10.50
N ILE A 199 -7.35 3.83 11.66
CA ILE A 199 -7.13 2.56 12.35
C ILE A 199 -8.44 1.77 12.30
N ALA A 200 -8.43 0.60 11.68
CA ALA A 200 -9.54 -0.34 11.69
C ALA A 200 -9.10 -1.64 12.35
N PHE A 201 -10.00 -2.24 13.13
CA PHE A 201 -9.76 -3.55 13.70
C PHE A 201 -11.00 -4.42 13.62
N SER A 202 -10.80 -5.71 13.65
CA SER A 202 -11.87 -6.68 13.76
C SER A 202 -11.42 -7.86 14.62
N LEU A 203 -12.34 -8.32 15.48
CA LEU A 203 -12.18 -9.50 16.31
C LEU A 203 -13.30 -10.49 16.01
N LYS A 204 -12.92 -11.74 15.75
CA LYS A 204 -13.85 -12.83 15.47
C LYS A 204 -13.96 -13.74 16.67
N SER A 205 -15.20 -13.90 17.19
CA SER A 205 -15.59 -14.94 18.15
C SER A 205 -16.33 -16.06 17.41
N ASN A 206 -16.75 -17.10 18.15
CA ASN A 206 -17.60 -18.15 17.59
C ASN A 206 -19.00 -17.66 17.22
N ALA A 207 -19.50 -16.64 17.93
CA ALA A 207 -20.85 -16.11 17.75
C ALA A 207 -20.86 -14.97 16.71
N ASN A 208 -19.88 -14.07 16.76
CA ASN A 208 -19.91 -12.83 16.01
C ASN A 208 -18.52 -12.39 15.54
N THR A 209 -18.52 -11.49 14.54
CA THR A 209 -17.34 -10.69 14.18
C THR A 209 -17.64 -9.23 14.53
N ILE A 210 -16.82 -8.67 15.40
CA ILE A 210 -16.89 -7.27 15.81
C ILE A 210 -15.85 -6.50 15.01
N SER A 211 -16.26 -5.41 14.36
CA SER A 211 -15.35 -4.54 13.62
C SER A 211 -15.63 -3.07 13.91
N LYS A 212 -14.56 -2.28 13.97
CA LYS A 212 -14.65 -0.83 14.16
C LYS A 212 -13.48 -0.15 13.46
N SER A 213 -13.71 1.08 13.00
CA SER A 213 -12.65 1.95 12.48
C SER A 213 -12.70 3.32 13.14
N TYR A 214 -11.55 3.96 13.23
CA TYR A 214 -11.39 5.29 13.80
C TYR A 214 -10.38 6.09 12.99
N THR A 215 -10.74 7.34 12.67
CA THR A 215 -9.86 8.26 11.97
C THR A 215 -9.36 9.32 12.94
N LEU A 216 -8.04 9.37 13.11
CA LEU A 216 -7.34 10.35 13.91
C LEU A 216 -7.33 11.71 13.18
N LYS A 217 -7.40 12.79 13.93
CA LYS A 217 -7.23 14.14 13.38
C LYS A 217 -5.81 14.32 12.83
N ASP A 218 -4.83 13.92 13.63
CA ASP A 218 -3.41 13.93 13.27
C ASP A 218 -2.93 12.49 13.14
N GLY A 219 -1.99 12.26 12.20
CA GLY A 219 -1.44 10.90 12.01
C GLY A 219 -0.49 10.53 13.15
N THR A 220 -0.37 9.22 13.43
CA THR A 220 0.57 8.69 14.42
C THR A 220 1.31 7.45 13.90
N ASN A 221 2.52 7.20 14.43
CA ASN A 221 3.27 5.93 14.31
C ASN A 221 3.69 5.40 15.69
N ILE A 222 3.10 5.99 16.74
CA ILE A 222 3.37 5.62 18.14
C ILE A 222 2.52 4.40 18.50
N THR A 223 3.17 3.34 18.96
CA THR A 223 2.54 2.06 19.29
C THR A 223 1.40 2.23 20.29
N MET A 224 1.62 3.02 21.35
CA MET A 224 0.64 3.18 22.41
C MET A 224 -0.59 3.97 22.00
N ASP A 225 -0.49 4.90 21.05
CA ASP A 225 -1.65 5.64 20.54
C ASP A 225 -2.58 4.70 19.77
N ILE A 226 -2.03 3.90 18.86
CA ILE A 226 -2.79 2.93 18.08
C ILE A 226 -3.37 1.85 19.00
N PHE A 227 -2.57 1.36 19.95
CA PHE A 227 -3.02 0.36 20.92
C PHE A 227 -4.18 0.88 21.78
N ARG A 228 -4.09 2.10 22.31
CA ARG A 228 -5.17 2.72 23.12
C ARG A 228 -6.48 2.81 22.35
N VAL A 229 -6.43 3.19 21.05
CA VAL A 229 -7.62 3.24 20.21
C VAL A 229 -8.25 1.86 20.06
N ILE A 230 -7.47 0.85 19.68
CA ILE A 230 -7.97 -0.52 19.49
C ILE A 230 -8.48 -1.09 20.81
N TRP A 231 -7.73 -0.92 21.89
CA TRP A 231 -8.09 -1.45 23.20
C TRP A 231 -9.37 -0.81 23.74
N SER A 232 -9.56 0.49 23.59
CA SER A 232 -10.79 1.18 24.00
C SER A 232 -12.03 0.61 23.30
N PHE A 233 -11.93 0.27 22.02
CA PHE A 233 -13.02 -0.40 21.31
C PHE A 233 -13.22 -1.85 21.75
N THR A 234 -12.14 -2.55 22.03
CA THR A 234 -12.20 -3.91 22.56
C THR A 234 -12.94 -3.92 23.90
N GLU A 235 -12.64 -2.97 24.79
CA GLU A 235 -13.33 -2.84 26.07
C GLU A 235 -14.83 -2.51 25.97
N GLN A 236 -15.20 -1.72 24.96
CA GLN A 236 -16.59 -1.26 24.77
C GLN A 236 -17.46 -2.29 24.05
N LEU A 237 -16.90 -3.05 23.13
CA LEU A 237 -17.66 -3.84 22.15
C LEU A 237 -17.55 -5.35 22.38
N CYS A 238 -16.49 -5.82 23.07
CA CYS A 238 -16.23 -7.24 23.23
C CYS A 238 -16.84 -7.79 24.52
N ASP A 239 -17.46 -8.96 24.41
CA ASP A 239 -17.91 -9.68 25.59
C ASP A 239 -16.72 -10.32 26.31
N LYS A 240 -16.60 -10.03 27.62
CA LYS A 240 -15.50 -10.53 28.47
C LYS A 240 -15.56 -12.05 28.72
N HIS A 241 -16.70 -12.67 28.45
CA HIS A 241 -16.94 -14.12 28.61
C HIS A 241 -16.75 -14.91 27.32
N GLU A 242 -16.64 -14.22 26.17
CA GLU A 242 -16.40 -14.87 24.88
C GLU A 242 -14.91 -15.18 24.66
N LYS A 243 -14.67 -16.13 23.75
CA LYS A 243 -13.36 -16.49 23.25
C LYS A 243 -13.20 -16.04 21.80
N TYR A 244 -12.03 -15.55 21.46
CA TYR A 244 -11.71 -14.96 20.17
C TYR A 244 -10.74 -15.86 19.41
N SER A 245 -10.99 -16.05 18.11
CA SER A 245 -10.28 -16.98 17.21
C SER A 245 -9.48 -16.29 16.10
N ALA A 246 -9.77 -15.01 15.83
CA ALA A 246 -9.02 -14.25 14.83
C ALA A 246 -9.03 -12.75 15.16
N LEU A 247 -7.92 -12.09 14.81
CA LEU A 247 -7.70 -10.66 14.94
C LEU A 247 -7.28 -10.10 13.57
N SER A 248 -7.90 -9.01 13.12
CA SER A 248 -7.44 -8.23 11.98
C SER A 248 -7.25 -6.77 12.40
N ILE A 249 -6.10 -6.20 12.07
CA ILE A 249 -5.79 -4.78 12.27
C ILE A 249 -5.38 -4.21 10.91
N SER A 250 -5.98 -3.11 10.52
CA SER A 250 -5.68 -2.40 9.27
C SER A 250 -5.36 -0.94 9.56
N LEU A 251 -4.22 -0.49 9.08
CA LEU A 251 -3.74 0.88 9.17
C LEU A 251 -3.82 1.50 7.78
N THR A 252 -4.70 2.48 7.60
CA THR A 252 -5.02 3.08 6.30
C THR A 252 -4.87 4.60 6.34
N GLN A 253 -5.00 5.26 5.20
CA GLN A 253 -4.72 6.69 5.06
C GLN A 253 -3.34 7.06 5.61
N LEU A 254 -2.33 6.34 5.14
CA LEU A 254 -0.96 6.56 5.53
C LEU A 254 -0.44 7.86 4.90
N VAL A 255 0.25 8.68 5.68
CA VAL A 255 0.84 9.95 5.22
C VAL A 255 2.33 9.99 5.59
N PRO A 256 3.18 10.64 4.77
CA PRO A 256 4.59 10.82 5.12
C PRO A 256 4.77 11.60 6.43
N GLU A 257 5.74 11.21 7.23
CA GLU A 257 6.06 11.86 8.52
C GLU A 257 6.54 13.32 8.38
N ARG A 258 6.82 13.77 7.16
CA ARG A 258 7.36 15.13 6.87
C ARG A 258 6.45 16.31 7.24
N ALA A 259 5.18 16.08 7.54
CA ALA A 259 4.18 17.13 7.80
C ALA A 259 3.68 17.14 9.26
N ARG A 260 4.56 17.04 10.25
CA ARG A 260 4.16 17.40 11.60
C ARG A 260 4.12 18.92 11.73
N GLU A 261 2.95 19.51 11.62
CA GLU A 261 2.71 20.85 12.18
C GLU A 261 3.00 20.78 13.67
N LEU A 262 4.04 21.48 14.10
CA LEU A 262 4.36 21.66 15.51
C LEU A 262 3.23 22.49 16.13
N ASN A 263 2.27 21.82 16.73
CA ASN A 263 1.27 22.50 17.53
C ASN A 263 1.95 22.91 18.84
N LEU A 264 2.19 24.22 19.00
CA LEU A 264 2.85 24.85 20.17
C LEU A 264 2.16 24.55 21.52
N PHE A 265 0.99 23.91 21.50
CA PHE A 265 0.17 23.61 22.67
C PHE A 265 0.13 22.11 23.04
N ILE A 266 0.87 21.25 22.33
CA ILE A 266 1.02 19.86 22.77
C ILE A 266 2.14 19.85 23.81
N ASP A 267 1.82 19.28 24.97
CA ASP A 267 2.78 19.11 26.08
C ASP A 267 4.01 18.31 25.57
N THR A 268 5.13 19.01 25.41
CA THR A 268 6.39 18.45 24.91
C THR A 268 6.86 17.31 25.82
N PHE A 269 6.49 17.33 27.11
CA PHE A 269 6.87 16.32 28.10
C PHE A 269 6.18 14.95 27.85
N GLU A 270 4.90 14.95 27.47
CA GLU A 270 4.23 13.68 27.09
C GLU A 270 4.83 13.08 25.85
N ARG A 271 5.24 13.91 24.90
CA ARG A 271 5.86 13.49 23.65
C ARG A 271 7.27 12.91 23.87
N GLU A 272 8.12 13.61 24.63
CA GLU A 272 9.46 13.13 24.97
C GLU A 272 9.40 11.81 25.75
N ARG A 273 8.42 11.66 26.64
CA ARG A 273 8.19 10.41 27.37
C ARG A 273 7.79 9.26 26.43
N ASP A 274 6.90 9.50 25.47
CA ASP A 274 6.42 8.47 24.55
C ASP A 274 7.51 8.12 23.50
N GLU A 275 8.32 9.06 23.07
CA GLU A 275 9.51 8.82 22.24
C GLU A 275 10.58 8.02 23.00
N ALA A 276 10.81 8.32 24.28
CA ALA A 276 11.72 7.55 25.15
C ALA A 276 11.23 6.13 25.40
N LEU A 277 9.91 5.93 25.57
CA LEU A 277 9.30 4.59 25.69
C LEU A 277 9.44 3.77 24.39
N VAL A 278 9.35 4.41 23.22
CA VAL A 278 9.58 3.75 21.94
C VAL A 278 11.05 3.31 21.78
N LEU A 279 12.00 4.13 22.23
CA LEU A 279 13.42 3.77 22.21
C LEU A 279 13.72 2.60 23.15
N LEU A 280 13.16 2.62 24.37
CA LEU A 280 13.31 1.53 25.36
C LEU A 280 12.69 0.21 24.87
N THR A 281 11.51 0.25 24.24
CA THR A 281 10.88 -0.95 23.68
C THR A 281 11.66 -1.52 22.50
N ASN A 282 12.26 -0.68 21.67
CA ASN A 282 13.13 -1.13 20.58
C ASN A 282 14.42 -1.78 21.10
N GLU A 283 15.04 -1.24 22.15
CA GLU A 283 16.22 -1.83 22.79
C GLU A 283 15.91 -3.15 23.49
N MET A 284 14.76 -3.26 24.18
CA MET A 284 14.32 -4.50 24.81
C MET A 284 13.98 -5.60 23.79
N SER A 285 13.43 -5.24 22.61
CA SER A 285 13.15 -6.22 21.56
C SER A 285 14.44 -6.73 20.90
N VAL A 286 15.47 -5.92 20.78
CA VAL A 286 16.80 -6.32 20.30
C VAL A 286 17.47 -7.27 21.30
N ASN A 287 17.44 -6.95 22.59
CA ASN A 287 18.03 -7.78 23.64
C ASN A 287 17.31 -9.14 23.79
N ASN A 288 15.98 -9.19 23.65
CA ASN A 288 15.23 -10.46 23.64
C ASN A 288 15.53 -11.34 22.42
N THR A 289 15.93 -10.74 21.30
CA THR A 289 16.34 -11.51 20.11
C THR A 289 17.72 -12.13 20.32
N TYR A 290 18.64 -11.42 20.98
CA TYR A 290 19.96 -11.95 21.34
C TYR A 290 19.90 -13.06 22.38
N SER A 291 19.10 -12.91 23.46
CA SER A 291 18.95 -13.94 24.49
C SER A 291 18.29 -15.22 23.95
N ARG A 292 17.33 -15.14 23.02
CA ARG A 292 16.75 -16.33 22.36
C ARG A 292 17.72 -17.02 21.40
N GLN A 293 18.66 -16.30 20.80
CA GLN A 293 19.71 -16.93 19.98
C GLN A 293 20.77 -17.62 20.85
N GLU A 294 21.08 -17.10 22.03
CA GLU A 294 21.99 -17.75 22.98
C GLU A 294 21.38 -19.02 23.59
N GLU A 295 20.09 -19.01 23.94
CA GLU A 295 19.39 -20.23 24.42
C GLU A 295 19.29 -21.30 23.33
N SER A 296 19.05 -20.94 22.06
CA SER A 296 19.05 -21.90 20.95
C SER A 296 20.43 -22.51 20.69
N ASN A 297 21.50 -21.76 20.88
CA ASN A 297 22.87 -22.25 20.72
C ASN A 297 23.34 -23.13 21.90
N HIS A 298 22.81 -22.91 23.10
CA HIS A 298 23.12 -23.77 24.26
C HIS A 298 22.44 -25.15 24.19
N HIS A 299 21.28 -25.26 23.53
CA HIS A 299 20.62 -26.56 23.31
C HIS A 299 21.30 -27.44 22.24
N LEU A 300 22.11 -26.85 21.35
CA LEU A 300 22.83 -27.59 20.29
C LEU A 300 24.21 -28.12 20.75
N VAL A 301 24.73 -27.71 21.90
CA VAL A 301 26.05 -28.14 22.41
C VAL A 301 25.95 -29.30 23.40
N ASN A 302 24.77 -29.65 23.90
CA ASN A 302 24.59 -30.72 24.90
C ASN A 302 24.13 -32.09 24.32
N HIS A 303 24.20 -32.28 22.98
CA HIS A 303 24.00 -33.59 22.34
C HIS A 303 25.20 -33.93 21.45
N LYS A 304 26.34 -34.16 22.08
CA LYS A 304 27.42 -35.00 21.53
C LYS A 304 28.02 -35.86 22.62
#